data_b19841e93ff8245f8e92f115fc4575c8
#
_entry.id   b19841e93ff8245f8e92f115fc4575c8
#
_cell.length_a   1.000
_cell.length_b   1.000
_cell.length_c   1.000
_cell.angle_alpha   90.00
_cell.angle_beta   90.00
_cell.angle_gamma   90.00
#
_symmetry.space_group_name_H-M   'P 1'
#
loop_
_entity.id
_entity.type
_entity.pdbx_description
1 polymer ?
#
loop_
_entity_poly.entity_id
_entity_poly.type
_entity_poly.pdbx_seq_one_letter_code
_entity_poly.pdbx_strand_id
1 'polypeptide(L)'
;MKKSTKSKVITWSVIGVVILGIIAVIVVNNINASKAAAATMQTQVLEKGDLTAIVGATGTVRANQSASLVWQTNGRIESINVVIGDKVKTDEELATLAQSSLSQSIILAQSDLVTAQRNLDELINSDTARAQAQLNLANAQQNYDKVRWNAVYADKPRETSQNTLDSASAAVVIAQDRVDRAQKEYDKYGESSETDLLKANALSNLAAAKKALAEAKLSLNFYINTPDTKEVSISSGEIAVAKAKLDDALREWDRLKDGPDPADIEAAKARVAAIEATLNLAKISSPFAGVITDAAGMVGNIVNPNAFAFRVDDLSQMFIDVEIPEVDINRIKVGQVVAMTFDAINAAEYQGKIVEVARIGAISAGAVNFKVTIEVLNPDEQVMPGMTAAVNIVVSDLKNVLTIPNRAVRLVEGKRVVYVLKNGVATKVEIEIGSSSDTLSEVISGDLKAGDVLILNPSTDFSSMMSGGRPF
;
A
#
# COMPACT_ATOMS: atom_id res chain seq x y z
N MET A 1 88.53 -92.32 -18.96
CA MET A 1 87.07 -92.38 -19.32
C MET A 1 86.50 -90.93 -19.37
N LYS A 2 86.34 -90.41 -20.62
CA LYS A 2 85.75 -89.08 -20.88
C LYS A 2 84.25 -89.18 -20.90
N LYS A 3 83.49 -88.55 -20.00
CA LYS A 3 82.06 -88.37 -20.11
C LYS A 3 81.70 -86.94 -20.45
N SER A 4 81.24 -86.79 -21.57
CA SER A 4 80.33 -85.98 -22.32
C SER A 4 79.80 -84.68 -21.66
N THR A 5 80.34 -83.54 -22.08
CA THR A 5 79.92 -82.16 -21.78
C THR A 5 78.83 -81.65 -22.75
N LYS A 6 78.33 -82.46 -23.72
CA LYS A 6 77.36 -82.02 -24.77
C LYS A 6 75.86 -81.98 -24.35
N SER A 7 75.49 -82.69 -23.27
CA SER A 7 74.09 -82.74 -22.83
C SER A 7 73.66 -81.54 -22.06
N LYS A 8 74.47 -80.80 -21.31
CA LYS A 8 74.09 -79.62 -20.54
C LYS A 8 73.86 -78.35 -21.36
N VAL A 9 74.56 -78.22 -22.51
CA VAL A 9 74.38 -77.05 -23.41
C VAL A 9 73.08 -77.10 -24.15
N ILE A 10 72.59 -78.29 -24.55
CA ILE A 10 71.31 -78.49 -25.23
C ILE A 10 70.14 -78.26 -24.29
N THR A 11 70.21 -78.65 -23.02
CA THR A 11 69.11 -78.32 -22.03
C THR A 11 69.02 -76.87 -21.70
N TRP A 12 70.09 -76.11 -21.62
CA TRP A 12 70.07 -74.65 -21.38
C TRP A 12 69.57 -73.87 -22.59
N SER A 13 69.88 -74.31 -23.81
CA SER A 13 69.35 -73.72 -25.04
C SER A 13 67.84 -73.90 -25.20
N VAL A 14 67.29 -75.09 -24.84
CA VAL A 14 65.88 -75.39 -24.86
C VAL A 14 65.08 -74.54 -23.79
N ILE A 15 65.65 -74.41 -22.60
CA ILE A 15 65.13 -73.55 -21.54
C ILE A 15 65.10 -72.09 -22.00
N GLY A 16 66.16 -71.61 -22.66
CA GLY A 16 66.20 -70.21 -23.18
C GLY A 16 65.12 -69.95 -24.26
N VAL A 17 64.91 -70.93 -25.16
CA VAL A 17 63.86 -70.79 -26.18
C VAL A 17 62.45 -70.85 -25.57
N VAL A 18 62.25 -71.64 -24.52
CA VAL A 18 60.97 -71.73 -23.82
C VAL A 18 60.69 -70.40 -23.05
N ILE A 19 61.72 -69.84 -22.40
CA ILE A 19 61.57 -68.55 -21.70
C ILE A 19 61.32 -67.44 -22.71
N LEU A 20 62.00 -67.39 -23.84
CA LEU A 20 61.72 -66.45 -24.94
C LEU A 20 60.31 -66.60 -25.49
N GLY A 21 59.79 -67.84 -25.65
CA GLY A 21 58.47 -68.15 -26.07
C GLY A 21 57.42 -67.64 -25.07
N ILE A 22 57.64 -67.86 -23.77
CA ILE A 22 56.77 -67.39 -22.73
C ILE A 22 56.79 -65.82 -22.67
N ILE A 23 57.91 -65.18 -22.79
CA ILE A 23 57.98 -63.72 -22.87
C ILE A 23 57.30 -63.22 -24.10
N ALA A 24 57.44 -63.85 -25.25
CA ALA A 24 56.72 -63.48 -26.47
C ALA A 24 55.20 -63.62 -26.32
N VAL A 25 54.71 -64.69 -25.69
CA VAL A 25 53.30 -64.89 -25.42
C VAL A 25 52.75 -63.84 -24.41
N ILE A 26 53.52 -63.53 -23.39
CA ILE A 26 53.16 -62.48 -22.41
C ILE A 26 53.10 -61.11 -23.09
N VAL A 27 54.04 -60.79 -23.95
CA VAL A 27 54.06 -59.52 -24.68
C VAL A 27 52.93 -59.46 -25.69
N VAL A 28 52.66 -60.52 -26.43
CA VAL A 28 51.51 -60.55 -27.36
C VAL A 28 50.18 -60.49 -26.63
N ASN A 29 50.02 -61.22 -25.51
CA ASN A 29 48.82 -61.14 -24.71
C ASN A 29 48.63 -59.73 -24.08
N ASN A 30 49.68 -59.09 -23.61
CA ASN A 30 49.61 -57.72 -23.12
C ASN A 30 49.23 -56.72 -24.24
N ILE A 31 49.80 -56.88 -25.44
CA ILE A 31 49.43 -56.05 -26.60
C ILE A 31 48.00 -56.30 -27.02
N ASN A 32 47.53 -57.53 -27.02
CA ASN A 32 46.14 -57.85 -27.36
C ASN A 32 45.15 -57.43 -26.28
N ALA A 33 45.51 -57.54 -25.01
CA ALA A 33 44.70 -57.00 -23.91
C ALA A 33 44.57 -55.47 -23.96
N SER A 34 45.68 -54.77 -24.29
CA SER A 34 45.64 -53.32 -24.46
C SER A 34 44.83 -52.90 -25.69
N LYS A 35 44.85 -53.64 -26.80
CA LYS A 35 44.03 -53.40 -27.97
C LYS A 35 42.53 -53.73 -27.74
N ALA A 36 42.21 -54.75 -27.00
CA ALA A 36 40.85 -55.08 -26.60
C ALA A 36 40.24 -54.01 -25.65
N ALA A 37 41.05 -53.52 -24.70
CA ALA A 37 40.65 -52.44 -23.83
C ALA A 37 40.41 -51.14 -24.61
N ALA A 38 41.24 -50.84 -25.61
CA ALA A 38 41.05 -49.66 -26.47
C ALA A 38 39.79 -49.74 -27.38
N ALA A 39 39.39 -50.93 -27.78
CA ALA A 39 38.22 -51.18 -28.64
C ALA A 39 36.87 -50.92 -27.92
N THR A 40 36.83 -50.93 -26.59
CA THR A 40 35.63 -50.67 -25.77
C THR A 40 35.52 -49.23 -25.26
N MET A 41 36.57 -48.40 -25.52
CA MET A 41 36.59 -47.02 -25.08
C MET A 41 35.73 -46.14 -26.01
N GLN A 42 34.70 -45.53 -25.47
CA GLN A 42 34.00 -44.46 -26.16
C GLN A 42 34.82 -43.18 -26.02
N THR A 43 35.21 -42.59 -27.15
CA THR A 43 36.02 -41.39 -27.18
C THR A 43 35.30 -40.27 -27.91
N GLN A 44 35.58 -39.04 -27.53
CA GLN A 44 35.07 -37.85 -28.22
C GLN A 44 36.20 -36.82 -28.30
N VAL A 45 36.34 -36.18 -29.46
CA VAL A 45 37.31 -35.10 -29.64
C VAL A 45 36.78 -33.87 -28.94
N LEU A 46 37.68 -33.20 -28.22
CA LEU A 46 37.39 -31.95 -27.52
C LEU A 46 37.38 -30.81 -28.53
N GLU A 47 36.25 -30.13 -28.62
CA GLU A 47 36.06 -29.03 -29.56
C GLU A 47 35.63 -27.76 -28.79
N LYS A 48 35.90 -26.62 -29.38
CA LYS A 48 35.29 -25.36 -28.96
C LYS A 48 33.91 -25.26 -29.62
N GLY A 49 32.96 -24.94 -28.82
CA GLY A 49 31.59 -24.78 -29.26
C GLY A 49 30.83 -23.72 -28.45
N ASP A 50 29.63 -23.46 -28.86
CA ASP A 50 28.73 -22.60 -28.10
C ASP A 50 28.06 -23.43 -26.99
N LEU A 51 28.01 -22.86 -25.79
CA LEU A 51 27.38 -23.49 -24.63
C LEU A 51 26.28 -22.58 -24.11
N THR A 52 25.04 -22.97 -24.37
CA THR A 52 23.86 -22.31 -23.77
C THR A 52 23.39 -23.15 -22.60
N ALA A 53 23.49 -22.61 -21.40
CA ALA A 53 22.90 -23.21 -20.21
C ALA A 53 21.50 -22.64 -20.01
N ILE A 54 20.53 -23.54 -19.86
CA ILE A 54 19.14 -23.17 -19.63
C ILE A 54 18.65 -23.72 -18.30
N VAL A 55 17.70 -23.03 -17.69
CA VAL A 55 16.91 -23.53 -16.58
C VAL A 55 15.48 -23.69 -17.10
N GLY A 56 14.99 -24.93 -17.16
CA GLY A 56 13.63 -25.25 -17.55
C GLY A 56 12.69 -25.14 -16.35
N ALA A 57 11.53 -24.52 -16.58
CA ALA A 57 10.46 -24.43 -15.59
C ALA A 57 9.09 -24.45 -16.27
N THR A 58 8.05 -24.70 -15.51
CA THR A 58 6.66 -24.55 -15.98
C THR A 58 5.97 -23.44 -15.21
N GLY A 59 5.09 -22.73 -15.86
CA GLY A 59 4.35 -21.63 -15.24
C GLY A 59 2.97 -21.44 -15.83
N THR A 60 2.22 -20.54 -15.25
CA THR A 60 0.88 -20.16 -15.72
C THR A 60 0.84 -18.74 -16.22
N VAL A 61 0.16 -18.54 -17.34
CA VAL A 61 -0.09 -17.21 -17.91
C VAL A 61 -1.09 -16.47 -17.04
N ARG A 62 -0.79 -15.22 -16.76
CA ARG A 62 -1.74 -14.27 -16.18
C ARG A 62 -1.79 -12.97 -16.96
N ALA A 63 -2.92 -12.31 -16.89
CA ALA A 63 -3.07 -10.93 -17.38
C ALA A 63 -2.23 -9.93 -16.55
N ASN A 64 -2.04 -8.76 -17.08
CA ASN A 64 -1.42 -7.65 -16.35
C ASN A 64 -2.20 -7.33 -15.06
N GLN A 65 -3.50 -7.18 -15.19
CA GLN A 65 -4.42 -6.95 -14.08
C GLN A 65 -5.69 -7.78 -14.28
N SER A 66 -6.25 -8.29 -13.17
CA SER A 66 -7.50 -9.06 -13.16
C SER A 66 -8.40 -8.56 -12.05
N ALA A 67 -9.68 -8.40 -12.32
CA ALA A 67 -10.69 -8.09 -11.31
C ALA A 67 -11.89 -9.05 -11.45
N SER A 68 -12.25 -9.68 -10.34
CA SER A 68 -13.50 -10.41 -10.22
C SER A 68 -14.55 -9.51 -9.59
N LEU A 69 -15.55 -9.13 -10.36
CA LEU A 69 -16.62 -8.23 -9.97
C LEU A 69 -17.78 -9.04 -9.40
N VAL A 70 -18.26 -8.60 -8.24
CA VAL A 70 -19.35 -9.26 -7.54
C VAL A 70 -20.46 -8.26 -7.23
N TRP A 71 -21.70 -8.73 -7.17
CA TRP A 71 -22.83 -7.90 -6.71
C TRP A 71 -22.65 -7.54 -5.25
N GLN A 72 -22.87 -6.26 -4.93
CA GLN A 72 -22.72 -5.74 -3.56
C GLN A 72 -24.04 -5.71 -2.79
N THR A 73 -25.16 -5.80 -3.49
CA THR A 73 -26.52 -5.82 -2.91
C THR A 73 -27.37 -6.91 -3.55
N ASN A 74 -28.48 -7.21 -2.92
CA ASN A 74 -29.48 -8.09 -3.52
C ASN A 74 -30.38 -7.29 -4.48
N GLY A 75 -30.82 -7.97 -5.55
CA GLY A 75 -31.72 -7.39 -6.53
C GLY A 75 -31.92 -8.30 -7.73
N ARG A 76 -32.77 -7.87 -8.64
CA ARG A 76 -33.00 -8.56 -9.92
C ARG A 76 -32.23 -7.82 -11.01
N ILE A 77 -31.48 -8.54 -11.83
CA ILE A 77 -30.73 -7.96 -12.96
C ILE A 77 -31.72 -7.33 -13.94
N GLU A 78 -31.56 -6.04 -14.22
CA GLU A 78 -32.34 -5.28 -15.19
C GLU A 78 -31.73 -5.32 -16.58
N SER A 79 -30.42 -5.03 -16.66
CA SER A 79 -29.66 -5.03 -17.91
C SER A 79 -28.29 -5.62 -17.73
N ILE A 80 -27.77 -6.21 -18.79
CA ILE A 80 -26.38 -6.61 -18.98
C ILE A 80 -25.95 -5.97 -20.30
N ASN A 81 -24.98 -5.09 -20.27
CA ASN A 81 -24.61 -4.24 -21.39
C ASN A 81 -23.41 -4.78 -22.17
N VAL A 82 -22.79 -5.89 -21.69
CA VAL A 82 -21.54 -6.47 -22.22
C VAL A 82 -21.67 -7.99 -22.35
N VAL A 83 -20.87 -8.57 -23.24
CA VAL A 83 -20.69 -10.01 -23.38
C VAL A 83 -19.23 -10.40 -23.24
N ILE A 84 -18.98 -11.69 -23.06
CA ILE A 84 -17.60 -12.22 -23.01
C ILE A 84 -16.88 -11.89 -24.31
N GLY A 85 -15.68 -11.30 -24.20
CA GLY A 85 -14.86 -10.84 -25.31
C GLY A 85 -14.95 -9.34 -25.59
N ASP A 86 -15.90 -8.62 -24.99
CA ASP A 86 -16.03 -7.18 -25.18
C ASP A 86 -14.90 -6.42 -24.46
N LYS A 87 -14.44 -5.35 -25.12
CA LYS A 87 -13.50 -4.40 -24.55
C LYS A 87 -14.26 -3.32 -23.80
N VAL A 88 -13.89 -3.10 -22.56
CA VAL A 88 -14.51 -2.13 -21.65
C VAL A 88 -13.52 -1.08 -21.20
N LYS A 89 -14.02 0.11 -20.88
CA LYS A 89 -13.25 1.22 -20.33
C LYS A 89 -13.37 1.27 -18.81
N THR A 90 -12.48 2.04 -18.18
CA THR A 90 -12.61 2.36 -16.76
C THR A 90 -13.96 3.05 -16.50
N ASP A 91 -14.62 2.65 -15.41
CA ASP A 91 -15.93 3.13 -14.94
C ASP A 91 -17.10 2.86 -15.90
N GLU A 92 -16.90 2.06 -16.94
CA GLU A 92 -17.96 1.64 -17.84
C GLU A 92 -18.94 0.73 -17.10
N GLU A 93 -20.26 1.04 -17.23
CA GLU A 93 -21.35 0.30 -16.61
C GLU A 93 -21.61 -1.01 -17.35
N LEU A 94 -21.37 -2.13 -16.67
CA LEU A 94 -21.49 -3.47 -17.25
C LEU A 94 -22.89 -4.07 -17.07
N ALA A 95 -23.50 -3.83 -15.92
CA ALA A 95 -24.84 -4.34 -15.60
C ALA A 95 -25.50 -3.51 -14.48
N THR A 96 -26.84 -3.53 -14.47
CA THR A 96 -27.66 -2.84 -13.48
C THR A 96 -28.70 -3.75 -12.86
N LEU A 97 -29.12 -3.42 -11.64
CA LEU A 97 -30.25 -4.04 -10.95
C LEU A 97 -31.51 -3.21 -11.09
N ALA A 98 -32.65 -3.89 -11.26
CA ALA A 98 -33.95 -3.28 -11.38
C ALA A 98 -34.32 -2.51 -10.10
N GLN A 99 -34.61 -1.23 -10.23
CA GLN A 99 -34.94 -0.33 -9.12
C GLN A 99 -36.07 -0.89 -8.22
N SER A 100 -37.04 -1.58 -8.81
CA SER A 100 -38.17 -2.19 -8.08
C SER A 100 -37.77 -3.35 -7.16
N SER A 101 -36.55 -3.86 -7.28
CA SER A 101 -36.03 -4.98 -6.49
C SER A 101 -34.96 -4.57 -5.47
N LEU A 102 -34.55 -3.29 -5.47
CA LEU A 102 -33.53 -2.77 -4.57
C LEU A 102 -34.08 -2.55 -3.16
N SER A 103 -33.19 -2.47 -2.19
CA SER A 103 -33.53 -2.11 -0.82
C SER A 103 -34.08 -0.69 -0.75
N GLN A 104 -34.96 -0.42 0.20
CA GLN A 104 -35.55 0.90 0.41
C GLN A 104 -34.49 1.98 0.61
N SER A 105 -33.37 1.65 1.25
CA SER A 105 -32.26 2.59 1.47
C SER A 105 -31.64 3.08 0.15
N ILE A 106 -31.48 2.21 -0.85
CA ILE A 106 -30.94 2.58 -2.16
C ILE A 106 -31.98 3.41 -2.95
N ILE A 107 -33.27 3.05 -2.86
CA ILE A 107 -34.30 3.80 -3.53
C ILE A 107 -34.41 5.23 -2.97
N LEU A 108 -34.35 5.40 -1.65
CA LEU A 108 -34.36 6.72 -1.01
C LEU A 108 -33.10 7.53 -1.32
N ALA A 109 -31.95 6.89 -1.47
CA ALA A 109 -30.68 7.54 -1.81
C ALA A 109 -30.77 8.39 -3.09
N GLN A 110 -31.65 8.02 -4.04
CA GLN A 110 -31.85 8.83 -5.24
C GLN A 110 -32.44 10.22 -4.92
N SER A 111 -33.42 10.28 -4.02
CA SER A 111 -34.01 11.55 -3.57
C SER A 111 -33.04 12.33 -2.70
N ASP A 112 -32.30 11.61 -1.85
CA ASP A 112 -31.31 12.21 -0.98
C ASP A 112 -30.15 12.80 -1.79
N LEU A 113 -29.74 12.19 -2.91
CA LEU A 113 -28.72 12.72 -3.81
C LEU A 113 -29.14 14.09 -4.37
N VAL A 114 -30.36 14.19 -4.90
CA VAL A 114 -30.87 15.45 -5.43
C VAL A 114 -30.91 16.54 -4.36
N THR A 115 -31.28 16.17 -3.14
CA THR A 115 -31.29 17.09 -2.00
C THR A 115 -29.88 17.52 -1.59
N ALA A 116 -28.94 16.56 -1.50
CA ALA A 116 -27.56 16.85 -1.14
C ALA A 116 -26.83 17.69 -2.20
N GLN A 117 -27.08 17.41 -3.49
CA GLN A 117 -26.55 18.22 -4.59
C GLN A 117 -27.09 19.64 -4.57
N ARG A 118 -28.39 19.79 -4.32
CA ARG A 118 -28.99 21.12 -4.17
C ARG A 118 -28.39 21.89 -3.00
N ASN A 119 -28.23 21.24 -1.86
CA ASN A 119 -27.64 21.88 -0.68
C ASN A 119 -26.18 22.29 -0.94
N LEU A 120 -25.42 21.48 -1.67
CA LEU A 120 -24.06 21.82 -2.10
C LEU A 120 -24.05 23.03 -3.05
N ASP A 121 -24.97 23.04 -4.01
CA ASP A 121 -25.11 24.13 -4.98
C ASP A 121 -25.53 25.45 -4.29
N GLU A 122 -26.50 25.38 -3.38
CA GLU A 122 -26.91 26.51 -2.54
C GLU A 122 -25.77 27.02 -1.67
N LEU A 123 -24.97 26.11 -1.09
CA LEU A 123 -23.81 26.49 -0.29
C LEU A 123 -22.75 27.23 -1.12
N ILE A 124 -22.48 26.75 -2.34
CA ILE A 124 -21.45 27.33 -3.22
C ILE A 124 -21.92 28.68 -3.82
N ASN A 125 -23.19 28.76 -4.26
CA ASN A 125 -23.68 29.86 -5.08
C ASN A 125 -24.48 30.90 -4.28
N SER A 126 -24.86 30.65 -3.01
CA SER A 126 -25.63 31.58 -2.19
C SER A 126 -24.73 32.56 -1.43
N ASP A 127 -24.92 33.84 -1.67
CA ASP A 127 -24.29 34.91 -0.90
C ASP A 127 -25.02 35.23 0.42
N THR A 128 -26.10 34.52 0.74
CA THR A 128 -26.99 34.85 1.89
C THR A 128 -26.21 34.75 3.22
N ALA A 129 -25.44 33.68 3.41
CA ALA A 129 -24.66 33.49 4.66
C ALA A 129 -23.63 34.59 4.84
N ARG A 130 -22.92 34.99 3.78
CA ARG A 130 -21.96 36.08 3.77
C ARG A 130 -22.60 37.42 4.09
N ALA A 131 -23.73 37.73 3.41
CA ALA A 131 -24.45 38.96 3.65
C ALA A 131 -25.02 39.04 5.08
N GLN A 132 -25.50 37.91 5.63
CA GLN A 132 -25.98 37.86 7.02
C GLN A 132 -24.83 38.03 8.01
N ALA A 133 -23.66 37.42 7.77
CA ALA A 133 -22.46 37.62 8.61
C ALA A 133 -22.01 39.08 8.60
N GLN A 134 -22.03 39.74 7.45
CA GLN A 134 -21.71 41.17 7.32
C GLN A 134 -22.70 42.04 8.10
N LEU A 135 -24.00 41.74 8.00
CA LEU A 135 -25.02 42.44 8.77
C LEU A 135 -24.87 42.24 10.28
N ASN A 136 -24.62 41.01 10.69
CA ASN A 136 -24.37 40.66 12.09
C ASN A 136 -23.16 41.41 12.65
N LEU A 137 -22.07 41.48 11.89
CA LEU A 137 -20.88 42.22 12.25
C LEU A 137 -21.17 43.70 12.42
N ALA A 138 -21.88 44.35 11.47
CA ALA A 138 -22.27 45.73 11.55
C ALA A 138 -23.13 46.01 12.79
N ASN A 139 -24.10 45.15 13.08
CA ASN A 139 -24.99 45.26 14.24
C ASN A 139 -24.19 45.07 15.57
N ALA A 140 -23.29 44.12 15.62
CA ALA A 140 -22.44 43.87 16.80
C ALA A 140 -21.49 45.06 17.06
N GLN A 141 -20.91 45.61 16.01
CA GLN A 141 -20.07 46.85 16.11
C GLN A 141 -20.87 48.01 16.63
N GLN A 142 -22.03 48.25 16.03
CA GLN A 142 -22.91 49.36 16.48
C GLN A 142 -23.33 49.18 17.96
N ASN A 143 -23.67 47.98 18.36
CA ASN A 143 -24.03 47.68 19.75
C ASN A 143 -22.85 47.89 20.71
N TYR A 144 -21.65 47.42 20.34
CA TYR A 144 -20.45 47.61 21.14
C TYR A 144 -20.14 49.12 21.32
N ASP A 145 -20.21 49.87 20.25
CA ASP A 145 -19.97 51.34 20.29
C ASP A 145 -21.00 52.06 21.16
N LYS A 146 -22.30 51.65 21.04
CA LYS A 146 -23.36 52.20 21.87
C LYS A 146 -23.16 51.92 23.36
N VAL A 147 -22.87 50.66 23.71
CA VAL A 147 -22.65 50.25 25.11
C VAL A 147 -21.41 50.97 25.68
N ARG A 148 -20.32 51.00 24.92
CA ARG A 148 -19.09 51.70 25.29
C ARG A 148 -19.33 53.22 25.50
N TRP A 149 -20.09 53.86 24.60
CA TRP A 149 -20.45 55.26 24.74
C TRP A 149 -21.29 55.48 26.00
N ASN A 150 -22.31 54.69 26.24
CA ASN A 150 -23.15 54.81 27.44
C ASN A 150 -22.30 54.66 28.74
N ALA A 151 -21.37 53.74 28.77
CA ALA A 151 -20.50 53.49 29.90
C ALA A 151 -19.57 54.72 30.18
N VAL A 152 -19.01 55.31 29.13
CA VAL A 152 -18.17 56.53 29.27
C VAL A 152 -18.97 57.68 29.84
N TYR A 153 -20.27 57.77 29.51
CA TYR A 153 -21.12 58.84 30.08
C TYR A 153 -21.66 58.48 31.46
N ALA A 154 -21.89 57.25 31.77
CA ALA A 154 -22.30 56.80 33.11
C ALA A 154 -21.20 57.01 34.17
N ASP A 155 -19.94 56.96 33.78
CA ASP A 155 -18.76 57.14 34.65
C ASP A 155 -18.27 58.59 34.79
N LYS A 156 -18.85 59.53 34.01
CA LYS A 156 -18.51 60.95 34.15
C LYS A 156 -19.24 61.55 35.32
N PRO A 157 -18.53 62.19 36.27
CA PRO A 157 -19.15 63.08 37.30
C PRO A 157 -20.03 64.12 36.58
N ARG A 158 -21.29 64.25 37.02
CA ARG A 158 -22.10 65.34 36.55
C ARG A 158 -21.50 66.66 37.08
N GLU A 159 -21.14 67.52 36.16
CA GLU A 159 -20.74 68.86 36.53
C GLU A 159 -21.94 69.58 37.15
N THR A 160 -22.12 69.43 38.46
CA THR A 160 -23.14 70.14 39.24
C THR A 160 -22.55 71.38 39.79
N SER A 161 -23.21 72.56 39.62
CA SER A 161 -22.69 73.75 40.15
C SER A 161 -22.65 73.76 41.71
N GLN A 162 -21.64 74.33 42.28
CA GLN A 162 -21.49 74.40 43.74
C GLN A 162 -22.77 74.93 44.43
N ASN A 163 -23.44 75.90 43.82
CA ASN A 163 -24.71 76.41 44.32
C ASN A 163 -25.82 75.35 44.39
N THR A 164 -25.85 74.43 43.44
CA THR A 164 -26.83 73.37 43.46
C THR A 164 -26.50 72.32 44.54
N LEU A 165 -25.21 72.01 44.74
CA LEU A 165 -24.75 71.14 45.82
C LEU A 165 -25.05 71.73 47.19
N ASP A 166 -24.74 73.01 47.35
CA ASP A 166 -25.03 73.77 48.60
C ASP A 166 -26.53 73.78 48.90
N SER A 167 -27.35 74.04 47.88
CA SER A 167 -28.83 73.97 48.00
C SER A 167 -29.34 72.63 48.40
N ALA A 168 -28.83 71.58 47.81
CA ALA A 168 -29.23 70.18 48.11
C ALA A 168 -28.76 69.75 49.49
N SER A 169 -27.55 70.12 49.89
CA SER A 169 -27.03 69.89 51.24
C SER A 169 -27.81 70.66 52.30
N ALA A 170 -28.16 71.92 52.06
CA ALA A 170 -29.02 72.71 52.94
C ALA A 170 -30.42 72.09 53.07
N ALA A 171 -30.97 71.53 51.97
CA ALA A 171 -32.26 70.78 51.99
C ALA A 171 -32.21 69.58 52.91
N VAL A 172 -31.11 68.83 52.93
CA VAL A 172 -30.92 67.66 53.83
C VAL A 172 -30.89 68.16 55.30
N VAL A 173 -30.12 69.25 55.59
CA VAL A 173 -30.07 69.83 56.95
C VAL A 173 -31.46 70.25 57.40
N ILE A 174 -32.23 70.98 56.57
CA ILE A 174 -33.56 71.42 56.89
C ILE A 174 -34.53 70.22 57.10
N ALA A 175 -34.43 69.19 56.26
CA ALA A 175 -35.26 67.99 56.38
C ALA A 175 -34.88 67.22 57.66
N GLN A 176 -33.62 67.12 58.04
CA GLN A 176 -33.19 66.52 59.31
C GLN A 176 -33.72 67.28 60.51
N ASP A 177 -33.62 68.58 60.54
CA ASP A 177 -34.20 69.38 61.62
C ASP A 177 -35.73 69.18 61.74
N ARG A 178 -36.45 69.04 60.67
CA ARG A 178 -37.88 68.66 60.66
C ARG A 178 -38.15 67.28 61.30
N VAL A 179 -37.32 66.28 60.96
CA VAL A 179 -37.40 64.99 61.59
C VAL A 179 -37.19 65.04 63.09
N ASP A 180 -36.11 65.82 63.55
CA ASP A 180 -35.79 65.94 64.93
C ASP A 180 -36.90 66.66 65.75
N ARG A 181 -37.54 67.64 65.13
CA ARG A 181 -38.71 68.35 65.74
C ARG A 181 -39.93 67.40 65.78
N ALA A 182 -40.22 66.72 64.68
CA ALA A 182 -41.35 65.77 64.61
C ALA A 182 -41.14 64.59 65.56
N GLN A 183 -39.91 64.14 65.77
CA GLN A 183 -39.55 63.06 66.72
C GLN A 183 -39.78 63.56 68.15
N LYS A 184 -39.29 64.74 68.53
CA LYS A 184 -39.52 65.33 69.85
C LYS A 184 -41.01 65.54 70.16
N GLU A 185 -41.82 65.86 69.16
CA GLU A 185 -43.27 66.04 69.34
C GLU A 185 -43.95 64.66 69.53
N TYR A 186 -43.54 63.61 68.75
CA TYR A 186 -44.02 62.26 68.92
C TYR A 186 -43.65 61.66 70.28
N ASP A 187 -42.44 61.93 70.78
CA ASP A 187 -41.92 61.40 72.05
C ASP A 187 -42.73 61.94 73.26
N LYS A 188 -43.35 63.15 73.18
CA LYS A 188 -44.29 63.63 74.20
C LYS A 188 -45.51 62.74 74.45
N TYR A 189 -45.88 61.99 73.42
CA TYR A 189 -47.05 61.09 73.48
C TYR A 189 -46.62 59.63 73.64
N GLY A 190 -45.36 59.34 73.99
CA GLY A 190 -44.80 58.01 74.09
C GLY A 190 -45.63 57.05 74.95
N GLU A 191 -46.15 57.57 76.06
CA GLU A 191 -46.95 56.77 77.05
C GLU A 191 -48.48 56.82 76.72
N SER A 192 -48.92 57.51 75.66
CA SER A 192 -50.32 57.60 75.30
C SER A 192 -50.77 56.31 74.57
N SER A 193 -52.11 55.98 74.70
CA SER A 193 -52.69 54.85 73.99
C SER A 193 -52.49 54.95 72.45
N GLU A 194 -52.36 53.83 71.78
CA GLU A 194 -52.19 53.80 70.29
C GLU A 194 -53.43 54.32 69.55
N THR A 195 -54.55 54.41 70.23
CA THR A 195 -55.79 54.96 69.68
C THR A 195 -55.89 56.48 69.87
N ASP A 196 -54.89 57.13 70.50
CA ASP A 196 -54.88 58.56 70.69
C ASP A 196 -54.64 59.30 69.36
N LEU A 197 -55.61 60.15 69.02
CA LEU A 197 -55.59 60.91 67.75
C LEU A 197 -54.35 61.85 67.68
N LEU A 198 -53.90 62.42 68.84
CA LEU A 198 -52.73 63.23 68.89
C LEU A 198 -51.46 62.45 68.63
N LYS A 199 -51.33 61.27 69.18
CA LYS A 199 -50.26 60.33 68.92
C LYS A 199 -50.24 59.92 67.48
N ALA A 200 -51.37 59.56 66.87
CA ALA A 200 -51.50 59.20 65.49
C ALA A 200 -51.10 60.35 64.54
N ASN A 201 -51.52 61.58 64.83
CA ASN A 201 -51.11 62.77 64.10
C ASN A 201 -49.61 63.03 64.21
N ALA A 202 -49.02 62.90 65.37
CA ALA A 202 -47.59 63.08 65.59
C ALA A 202 -46.77 62.02 64.82
N LEU A 203 -47.21 60.78 64.83
CA LEU A 203 -46.62 59.66 64.03
C LEU A 203 -46.70 59.93 62.52
N SER A 204 -47.84 60.39 62.04
CA SER A 204 -48.00 60.76 60.64
C SER A 204 -47.04 61.88 60.22
N ASN A 205 -46.94 62.94 61.07
CA ASN A 205 -45.97 64.02 60.80
C ASN A 205 -44.54 63.53 60.80
N LEU A 206 -44.16 62.66 61.73
CA LEU A 206 -42.82 62.04 61.80
C LEU A 206 -42.53 61.21 60.53
N ALA A 207 -43.49 60.37 60.12
CA ALA A 207 -43.33 59.60 58.89
C ALA A 207 -43.17 60.49 57.65
N ALA A 208 -43.95 61.55 57.53
CA ALA A 208 -43.80 62.52 56.47
C ALA A 208 -42.46 63.24 56.49
N ALA A 209 -41.95 63.65 57.71
CA ALA A 209 -40.63 64.27 57.82
C ALA A 209 -39.51 63.29 57.46
N LYS A 210 -39.58 61.99 57.89
CA LYS A 210 -38.61 60.98 57.50
C LYS A 210 -38.62 60.73 55.99
N LYS A 211 -39.80 60.71 55.38
CA LYS A 211 -39.89 60.60 53.89
C LYS A 211 -39.22 61.78 53.22
N ALA A 212 -39.49 63.01 53.64
CA ALA A 212 -38.90 64.18 53.05
C ALA A 212 -37.36 64.23 53.22
N LEU A 213 -36.82 63.73 54.36
CA LEU A 213 -35.39 63.57 54.58
C LEU A 213 -34.79 62.48 53.59
N ALA A 214 -35.50 61.41 53.41
CA ALA A 214 -35.05 60.37 52.45
C ALA A 214 -34.99 60.95 51.01
N GLU A 215 -36.01 61.70 50.61
CA GLU A 215 -36.02 62.34 49.31
C GLU A 215 -34.94 63.41 49.12
N ALA A 216 -34.67 64.24 50.16
CA ALA A 216 -33.59 65.22 50.18
C ALA A 216 -32.20 64.50 50.08
N LYS A 217 -31.98 63.45 50.81
CA LYS A 217 -30.73 62.63 50.71
C LYS A 217 -30.58 62.01 49.32
N LEU A 218 -31.61 61.47 48.71
CA LEU A 218 -31.59 60.95 47.37
C LEU A 218 -31.19 62.07 46.35
N SER A 219 -31.80 63.27 46.52
CA SER A 219 -31.47 64.45 45.67
C SER A 219 -30.02 64.84 45.82
N LEU A 220 -29.51 64.97 47.06
CA LEU A 220 -28.10 65.29 47.27
C LEU A 220 -27.15 64.20 46.69
N ASN A 221 -27.41 62.94 46.91
CA ASN A 221 -26.65 61.83 46.30
C ASN A 221 -26.65 61.88 44.78
N PHE A 222 -27.77 62.28 44.18
CA PHE A 222 -27.83 62.45 42.73
C PHE A 222 -26.91 63.54 42.21
N TYR A 223 -26.69 64.66 42.99
CA TYR A 223 -25.84 65.72 42.61
C TYR A 223 -24.38 65.52 42.98
N ILE A 224 -24.07 64.81 44.08
CA ILE A 224 -22.69 64.48 44.50
C ILE A 224 -22.04 63.49 43.58
N ASN A 225 -22.88 62.67 42.87
CA ASN A 225 -22.51 61.66 41.88
C ASN A 225 -21.18 60.98 42.17
N THR A 226 -21.14 60.20 43.21
CA THR A 226 -20.19 59.06 43.27
C THR A 226 -20.84 57.95 42.41
N PRO A 227 -20.19 57.51 41.31
CA PRO A 227 -20.71 56.42 40.53
C PRO A 227 -20.98 55.21 41.44
N ASP A 228 -22.20 54.67 41.42
CA ASP A 228 -22.49 53.44 42.18
C ASP A 228 -21.60 52.33 41.64
N THR A 229 -20.77 51.78 42.51
CA THR A 229 -19.84 50.70 42.17
C THR A 229 -20.54 49.54 41.49
N LYS A 230 -21.83 49.33 41.77
CA LYS A 230 -22.65 48.34 41.08
C LYS A 230 -22.96 48.74 39.64
N GLU A 231 -23.32 50.02 39.38
CA GLU A 231 -23.58 50.50 38.01
C GLU A 231 -22.32 50.47 37.15
N VAL A 232 -21.16 50.80 37.70
CA VAL A 232 -19.84 50.70 37.03
C VAL A 232 -19.54 49.24 36.74
N SER A 233 -19.80 48.31 37.68
CA SER A 233 -19.60 46.86 37.49
C SER A 233 -20.54 46.30 36.43
N ILE A 234 -21.83 46.67 36.41
CA ILE A 234 -22.79 46.27 35.39
C ILE A 234 -22.36 46.77 34.02
N SER A 235 -22.01 48.06 33.92
CA SER A 235 -21.56 48.70 32.69
C SER A 235 -20.30 48.04 32.11
N SER A 236 -19.33 47.70 32.97
CA SER A 236 -18.12 46.99 32.54
C SER A 236 -18.43 45.56 32.06
N GLY A 237 -19.40 44.87 32.71
CA GLY A 237 -19.89 43.57 32.27
C GLY A 237 -20.62 43.64 30.92
N GLU A 238 -21.45 44.67 30.70
CA GLU A 238 -22.13 44.88 29.41
C GLU A 238 -21.15 45.15 28.29
N ILE A 239 -20.09 45.93 28.52
CA ILE A 239 -19.00 46.15 27.56
C ILE A 239 -18.33 44.82 27.22
N ALA A 240 -17.99 44.01 28.21
CA ALA A 240 -17.35 42.68 27.98
C ALA A 240 -18.23 41.78 27.15
N VAL A 241 -19.55 41.70 27.42
CA VAL A 241 -20.51 40.93 26.63
C VAL A 241 -20.64 41.47 25.21
N ALA A 242 -20.74 42.80 25.05
CA ALA A 242 -20.84 43.39 23.72
C ALA A 242 -19.56 43.18 22.91
N LYS A 243 -18.37 43.25 23.54
CA LYS A 243 -17.11 42.95 22.91
C LYS A 243 -17.03 41.47 22.48
N ALA A 244 -17.42 40.54 23.34
CA ALA A 244 -17.43 39.11 23.00
C ALA A 244 -18.32 38.85 21.78
N LYS A 245 -19.52 39.47 21.71
CA LYS A 245 -20.41 39.36 20.56
C LYS A 245 -19.80 39.94 19.27
N LEU A 246 -19.05 41.05 19.39
CA LEU A 246 -18.32 41.63 18.27
C LEU A 246 -17.18 40.71 17.81
N ASP A 247 -16.41 40.15 18.72
CA ASP A 247 -15.33 39.22 18.42
C ASP A 247 -15.89 37.90 17.76
N ASP A 248 -17.05 37.44 18.21
CA ASP A 248 -17.75 36.30 17.58
C ASP A 248 -18.21 36.62 16.14
N ALA A 249 -18.82 37.79 15.95
CA ALA A 249 -19.27 38.26 14.63
C ALA A 249 -18.09 38.50 13.67
N LEU A 250 -16.96 38.99 14.18
CA LEU A 250 -15.73 39.14 13.40
C LEU A 250 -15.19 37.80 12.95
N ARG A 251 -15.14 36.78 13.82
CA ARG A 251 -14.70 35.44 13.46
C ARG A 251 -15.61 34.82 12.38
N GLU A 252 -16.92 34.99 12.51
CA GLU A 252 -17.87 34.49 11.53
C GLU A 252 -17.75 35.21 10.18
N TRP A 253 -17.54 36.55 10.21
CA TRP A 253 -17.28 37.31 9.00
C TRP A 253 -15.97 36.89 8.32
N ASP A 254 -14.88 36.71 9.09
CA ASP A 254 -13.59 36.27 8.55
C ASP A 254 -13.65 34.89 7.92
N ARG A 255 -14.52 34.01 8.44
CA ARG A 255 -14.77 32.68 7.89
C ARG A 255 -15.50 32.72 6.53
N LEU A 256 -16.40 33.71 6.36
CA LEU A 256 -17.33 33.75 5.21
C LEU A 256 -17.04 34.88 4.21
N LYS A 257 -16.16 35.84 4.51
CA LYS A 257 -15.91 37.03 3.66
C LYS A 257 -15.45 36.70 2.25
N ASP A 258 -14.64 35.64 2.09
CA ASP A 258 -14.07 35.20 0.81
C ASP A 258 -14.94 34.12 0.13
N GLY A 259 -16.12 33.81 0.68
CA GLY A 259 -17.04 32.79 0.21
C GLY A 259 -17.42 31.80 1.28
N PRO A 260 -18.08 30.71 0.92
CA PRO A 260 -18.42 29.61 1.84
C PRO A 260 -17.16 28.98 2.45
N ASP A 261 -17.27 28.53 3.69
CA ASP A 261 -16.16 27.83 4.36
C ASP A 261 -15.75 26.57 3.56
N PRO A 262 -14.49 26.42 3.20
CA PRO A 262 -13.99 25.23 2.51
C PRO A 262 -14.33 23.93 3.24
N ALA A 263 -14.35 23.91 4.57
CA ALA A 263 -14.70 22.72 5.34
C ALA A 263 -16.18 22.35 5.17
N ASP A 264 -17.08 23.35 5.10
CA ASP A 264 -18.51 23.10 4.84
C ASP A 264 -18.72 22.57 3.42
N ILE A 265 -17.99 23.07 2.43
CA ILE A 265 -18.02 22.57 1.05
C ILE A 265 -17.54 21.12 0.98
N GLU A 266 -16.40 20.82 1.62
CA GLU A 266 -15.88 19.44 1.64
C GLU A 266 -16.81 18.47 2.38
N ALA A 267 -17.44 18.90 3.46
CA ALA A 267 -18.47 18.10 4.15
C ALA A 267 -19.69 17.83 3.26
N ALA A 268 -20.15 18.85 2.53
CA ALA A 268 -21.28 18.69 1.59
C ALA A 268 -20.92 17.79 0.41
N LYS A 269 -19.72 17.92 -0.17
CA LYS A 269 -19.20 17.01 -1.21
C LYS A 269 -19.09 15.58 -0.70
N ALA A 270 -18.54 15.39 0.51
CA ALA A 270 -18.45 14.06 1.12
C ALA A 270 -19.84 13.43 1.31
N ARG A 271 -20.85 14.24 1.63
CA ARG A 271 -22.24 13.77 1.71
C ARG A 271 -22.77 13.30 0.36
N VAL A 272 -22.55 14.07 -0.71
CA VAL A 272 -22.90 13.69 -2.08
C VAL A 272 -22.22 12.39 -2.47
N ALA A 273 -20.89 12.29 -2.29
CA ALA A 273 -20.12 11.10 -2.61
C ALA A 273 -20.59 9.84 -1.85
N ALA A 274 -20.95 9.97 -0.57
CA ALA A 274 -21.49 8.85 0.22
C ALA A 274 -22.84 8.33 -0.32
N ILE A 275 -23.69 9.24 -0.80
CA ILE A 275 -24.98 8.86 -1.38
C ILE A 275 -24.76 8.23 -2.75
N GLU A 276 -23.86 8.76 -3.58
CA GLU A 276 -23.47 8.18 -4.87
C GLU A 276 -22.88 6.78 -4.70
N ALA A 277 -22.03 6.56 -3.69
CA ALA A 277 -21.52 5.24 -3.35
C ALA A 277 -22.66 4.25 -3.01
N THR A 278 -23.70 4.72 -2.32
CA THR A 278 -24.89 3.91 -2.02
C THR A 278 -25.66 3.53 -3.29
N LEU A 279 -25.81 4.45 -4.21
CA LEU A 279 -26.47 4.18 -5.51
C LEU A 279 -25.62 3.25 -6.38
N ASN A 280 -24.31 3.35 -6.32
CA ASN A 280 -23.39 2.49 -7.05
C ASN A 280 -23.46 1.02 -6.62
N LEU A 281 -24.04 0.69 -5.46
CA LEU A 281 -24.29 -0.69 -5.07
C LEU A 281 -25.26 -1.42 -6.02
N ALA A 282 -26.12 -0.67 -6.73
CA ALA A 282 -27.10 -1.22 -7.65
C ALA A 282 -26.55 -1.50 -9.06
N LYS A 283 -25.31 -1.18 -9.34
CA LYS A 283 -24.66 -1.39 -10.64
C LYS A 283 -23.26 -1.98 -10.48
N ILE A 284 -22.79 -2.57 -11.55
CA ILE A 284 -21.41 -3.03 -11.66
C ILE A 284 -20.73 -2.25 -12.77
N SER A 285 -19.60 -1.66 -12.47
CA SER A 285 -18.72 -0.99 -13.43
C SER A 285 -17.34 -1.59 -13.43
N SER A 286 -16.62 -1.43 -14.56
CA SER A 286 -15.24 -1.92 -14.68
C SER A 286 -14.27 -0.99 -13.93
N PRO A 287 -13.38 -1.53 -13.06
CA PRO A 287 -12.41 -0.73 -12.33
C PRO A 287 -11.23 -0.24 -13.20
N PHE A 288 -11.01 -0.83 -14.34
CA PHE A 288 -9.96 -0.47 -15.31
C PHE A 288 -10.37 -0.85 -16.73
N ALA A 289 -9.67 -0.33 -17.73
CA ALA A 289 -9.88 -0.72 -19.12
C ALA A 289 -9.33 -2.14 -19.37
N GLY A 290 -10.16 -3.02 -19.93
CA GLY A 290 -9.80 -4.42 -20.15
C GLY A 290 -10.78 -5.16 -21.07
N VAL A 291 -10.78 -6.47 -20.97
CA VAL A 291 -11.68 -7.37 -21.70
C VAL A 291 -12.49 -8.19 -20.72
N ILE A 292 -13.77 -8.39 -21.00
CA ILE A 292 -14.62 -9.30 -20.23
C ILE A 292 -14.21 -10.73 -20.56
N THR A 293 -13.62 -11.44 -19.61
CA THR A 293 -13.17 -12.81 -19.79
C THR A 293 -14.11 -13.85 -19.22
N ASP A 294 -14.97 -13.44 -18.27
CA ASP A 294 -16.02 -14.30 -17.73
C ASP A 294 -17.23 -13.47 -17.31
N ALA A 295 -18.42 -14.02 -17.42
CA ALA A 295 -19.69 -13.37 -17.09
C ALA A 295 -20.70 -14.39 -16.58
N ALA A 296 -21.42 -14.04 -15.51
CA ALA A 296 -22.45 -14.86 -14.92
C ALA A 296 -23.77 -14.11 -14.75
N GLY A 297 -24.85 -14.85 -14.89
CA GLY A 297 -26.20 -14.31 -14.73
C GLY A 297 -26.87 -13.96 -16.06
N MET A 298 -28.19 -13.77 -15.99
CA MET A 298 -29.05 -13.36 -17.11
C MET A 298 -30.01 -12.28 -16.63
N VAL A 299 -30.43 -11.43 -17.54
CA VAL A 299 -31.50 -10.44 -17.29
C VAL A 299 -32.72 -11.14 -16.67
N GLY A 300 -33.21 -10.62 -15.58
CA GLY A 300 -34.32 -11.18 -14.79
C GLY A 300 -33.89 -12.09 -13.62
N ASN A 301 -32.63 -12.54 -13.56
CA ASN A 301 -32.15 -13.34 -12.43
C ASN A 301 -32.07 -12.51 -11.16
N ILE A 302 -32.31 -13.15 -10.02
CA ILE A 302 -32.13 -12.57 -8.69
C ILE A 302 -30.70 -12.87 -8.23
N VAL A 303 -30.00 -11.86 -7.76
CA VAL A 303 -28.66 -11.95 -7.22
C VAL A 303 -28.60 -11.57 -5.76
N ASN A 304 -27.60 -12.09 -5.06
CA ASN A 304 -27.31 -11.79 -3.66
C ASN A 304 -25.94 -11.10 -3.53
N PRO A 305 -25.64 -10.43 -2.41
CA PRO A 305 -24.32 -9.89 -2.14
C PRO A 305 -23.23 -10.96 -2.27
N ASN A 306 -22.09 -10.59 -2.85
CA ASN A 306 -20.94 -11.46 -3.19
C ASN A 306 -21.22 -12.50 -4.31
N ALA A 307 -22.37 -12.49 -4.96
CA ALA A 307 -22.56 -13.29 -6.16
C ALA A 307 -21.64 -12.79 -7.28
N PHE A 308 -20.89 -13.70 -7.92
CA PHE A 308 -20.02 -13.39 -9.05
C PHE A 308 -20.86 -12.83 -10.21
N ALA A 309 -20.33 -11.78 -10.86
CA ALA A 309 -20.97 -11.17 -12.02
C ALA A 309 -20.07 -11.19 -13.26
N PHE A 310 -18.89 -10.57 -13.18
CA PHE A 310 -17.97 -10.48 -14.30
C PHE A 310 -16.54 -10.67 -13.85
N ARG A 311 -15.71 -11.09 -14.79
CA ARG A 311 -14.26 -10.99 -14.70
C ARG A 311 -13.76 -10.09 -15.81
N VAL A 312 -12.97 -9.09 -15.43
CA VAL A 312 -12.29 -8.18 -16.34
C VAL A 312 -10.80 -8.41 -16.22
N ASP A 313 -10.15 -8.64 -17.35
CA ASP A 313 -8.70 -8.85 -17.42
C ASP A 313 -8.08 -7.81 -18.38
N ASP A 314 -6.99 -7.18 -17.95
CA ASP A 314 -6.16 -6.37 -18.82
C ASP A 314 -5.19 -7.27 -19.59
N LEU A 315 -5.50 -7.49 -20.87
CA LEU A 315 -4.74 -8.34 -21.78
C LEU A 315 -3.68 -7.56 -22.58
N SER A 316 -3.42 -6.29 -22.25
CA SER A 316 -2.43 -5.47 -22.94
C SER A 316 -1.00 -5.99 -22.77
N GLN A 317 -0.74 -6.62 -21.64
CA GLN A 317 0.51 -7.31 -21.30
C GLN A 317 0.18 -8.65 -20.65
N MET A 318 0.94 -9.66 -20.99
CA MET A 318 0.82 -11.00 -20.43
C MET A 318 2.07 -11.37 -19.67
N PHE A 319 1.88 -11.98 -18.53
CA PHE A 319 2.97 -12.46 -17.69
C PHE A 319 2.84 -13.96 -17.44
N ILE A 320 3.98 -14.61 -17.25
CA ILE A 320 4.03 -15.99 -16.81
C ILE A 320 4.70 -16.03 -15.44
N ASP A 321 4.01 -16.58 -14.47
CA ASP A 321 4.57 -16.82 -13.15
C ASP A 321 5.09 -18.26 -13.10
N VAL A 322 6.40 -18.41 -12.90
CA VAL A 322 7.09 -19.70 -12.79
C VAL A 322 7.68 -19.87 -11.39
N GLU A 323 7.76 -21.11 -10.94
CA GLU A 323 8.42 -21.48 -9.68
C GLU A 323 9.81 -22.06 -9.98
N ILE A 324 10.86 -21.42 -9.51
CA ILE A 324 12.24 -21.84 -9.69
C ILE A 324 12.80 -22.40 -8.37
N PRO A 325 13.38 -23.62 -8.36
CA PRO A 325 13.99 -24.18 -7.17
C PRO A 325 15.16 -23.35 -6.62
N GLU A 326 15.38 -23.42 -5.30
CA GLU A 326 16.46 -22.71 -4.61
C GLU A 326 17.85 -22.96 -5.21
N VAL A 327 18.08 -24.15 -5.76
CA VAL A 327 19.39 -24.53 -6.35
C VAL A 327 19.73 -23.73 -7.61
N ASP A 328 18.73 -23.21 -8.33
CA ASP A 328 18.90 -22.49 -9.60
C ASP A 328 18.65 -20.99 -9.51
N ILE A 329 17.98 -20.51 -8.44
CA ILE A 329 17.56 -19.11 -8.34
C ILE A 329 18.71 -18.11 -8.42
N ASN A 330 19.89 -18.45 -7.87
CA ASN A 330 21.06 -17.59 -7.89
C ASN A 330 21.61 -17.31 -9.30
N ARG A 331 21.22 -18.10 -10.29
CA ARG A 331 21.59 -17.96 -11.71
C ARG A 331 20.56 -17.12 -12.48
N ILE A 332 19.40 -16.86 -11.89
CA ILE A 332 18.30 -16.13 -12.51
C ILE A 332 18.42 -14.63 -12.19
N LYS A 333 18.31 -13.80 -13.21
CA LYS A 333 18.41 -12.34 -13.08
C LYS A 333 17.34 -11.64 -13.92
N VAL A 334 16.85 -10.52 -13.41
CA VAL A 334 15.98 -9.64 -14.20
C VAL A 334 16.68 -9.22 -15.48
N GLY A 335 15.93 -9.28 -16.57
CA GLY A 335 16.40 -8.92 -17.89
C GLY A 335 16.89 -10.10 -18.76
N GLN A 336 17.00 -11.31 -18.23
CA GLN A 336 17.34 -12.49 -19.04
C GLN A 336 16.22 -12.80 -20.03
N VAL A 337 16.65 -13.24 -21.23
CA VAL A 337 15.76 -13.70 -22.29
C VAL A 337 15.28 -15.13 -21.98
N VAL A 338 14.02 -15.34 -22.31
CA VAL A 338 13.32 -16.60 -22.05
C VAL A 338 12.66 -17.05 -23.34
N ALA A 339 12.89 -18.30 -23.71
CA ALA A 339 12.10 -18.99 -24.74
C ALA A 339 10.98 -19.79 -24.07
N MET A 340 9.78 -19.74 -24.63
CA MET A 340 8.63 -20.44 -24.07
C MET A 340 7.74 -21.05 -25.11
N THR A 341 7.07 -22.14 -24.74
CA THR A 341 6.07 -22.81 -25.54
C THR A 341 4.82 -23.08 -24.71
N PHE A 342 3.68 -23.06 -25.34
CA PHE A 342 2.40 -23.36 -24.70
C PHE A 342 1.87 -24.71 -25.17
N ASP A 343 1.44 -25.55 -24.26
CA ASP A 343 0.92 -26.87 -24.60
C ASP A 343 -0.33 -26.82 -25.51
N ALA A 344 -1.11 -25.75 -25.36
CA ALA A 344 -2.32 -25.51 -26.13
C ALA A 344 -2.08 -24.95 -27.54
N ILE A 345 -0.86 -24.45 -27.83
CA ILE A 345 -0.52 -23.78 -29.11
C ILE A 345 0.56 -24.60 -29.81
N ASN A 346 0.21 -25.27 -30.90
CA ASN A 346 1.14 -26.14 -31.60
C ASN A 346 2.23 -25.36 -32.33
N ALA A 347 3.49 -25.76 -32.14
CA ALA A 347 4.68 -25.35 -32.91
C ALA A 347 5.02 -23.87 -32.89
N ALA A 348 4.46 -23.07 -31.98
CA ALA A 348 4.83 -21.67 -31.81
C ALA A 348 5.79 -21.51 -30.62
N GLU A 349 6.93 -20.89 -30.87
CA GLU A 349 7.87 -20.47 -29.83
C GLU A 349 7.72 -18.97 -29.59
N TYR A 350 7.50 -18.61 -28.35
CA TYR A 350 7.38 -17.22 -27.91
C TYR A 350 8.63 -16.81 -27.15
N GLN A 351 8.91 -15.52 -27.17
CA GLN A 351 10.00 -14.93 -26.41
C GLN A 351 9.46 -14.13 -25.25
N GLY A 352 10.21 -14.11 -24.18
CA GLY A 352 9.90 -13.32 -23.00
C GLY A 352 11.16 -12.79 -22.34
N LYS A 353 10.94 -12.01 -21.32
CA LYS A 353 11.98 -11.40 -20.51
C LYS A 353 11.61 -11.48 -19.05
N ILE A 354 12.56 -11.82 -18.20
CA ILE A 354 12.36 -11.80 -16.75
C ILE A 354 12.22 -10.35 -16.29
N VAL A 355 11.09 -10.02 -15.68
CA VAL A 355 10.80 -8.69 -15.13
C VAL A 355 10.91 -8.65 -13.62
N GLU A 356 10.67 -9.78 -12.95
CA GLU A 356 10.71 -9.86 -11.50
C GLU A 356 11.25 -11.21 -11.02
N VAL A 357 12.06 -11.18 -9.96
CA VAL A 357 12.54 -12.35 -9.22
C VAL A 357 12.22 -12.13 -7.75
N ALA A 358 11.37 -12.99 -7.19
CA ALA A 358 11.00 -12.91 -5.78
C ALA A 358 12.23 -13.09 -4.88
N ARG A 359 12.32 -12.30 -3.82
CA ARG A 359 13.40 -12.36 -2.83
C ARG A 359 13.10 -13.30 -1.66
N ILE A 360 11.88 -13.79 -1.61
CA ILE A 360 11.39 -14.70 -0.55
C ILE A 360 10.95 -15.99 -1.23
N GLY A 361 11.52 -17.11 -0.79
CA GLY A 361 11.11 -18.43 -1.24
C GLY A 361 9.82 -18.88 -0.52
N ALA A 362 8.98 -19.62 -1.23
CA ALA A 362 7.82 -20.29 -0.68
C ALA A 362 8.06 -21.80 -0.66
N ILE A 363 7.55 -22.46 0.38
CA ILE A 363 7.61 -23.94 0.45
C ILE A 363 6.40 -24.49 -0.30
N SER A 364 6.66 -25.21 -1.38
CA SER A 364 5.66 -25.92 -2.17
C SER A 364 6.07 -27.38 -2.26
N ALA A 365 5.17 -28.30 -1.90
CA ALA A 365 5.40 -29.76 -1.91
C ALA A 365 6.71 -30.22 -1.23
N GLY A 366 7.18 -29.52 -0.19
CA GLY A 366 8.39 -29.87 0.57
C GLY A 366 9.70 -29.34 -0.02
N ALA A 367 9.67 -28.58 -1.12
CA ALA A 367 10.80 -27.89 -1.72
C ALA A 367 10.65 -26.37 -1.57
N VAL A 368 11.76 -25.66 -1.47
CA VAL A 368 11.77 -24.19 -1.49
C VAL A 368 11.87 -23.73 -2.93
N ASN A 369 10.84 -23.00 -3.36
CA ASN A 369 10.75 -22.43 -4.70
C ASN A 369 10.66 -20.89 -4.62
N PHE A 370 11.20 -20.21 -5.62
CA PHE A 370 11.12 -18.77 -5.77
C PHE A 370 10.27 -18.43 -6.99
N LYS A 371 9.34 -17.50 -6.80
CA LYS A 371 8.51 -17.02 -7.89
C LYS A 371 9.34 -16.11 -8.81
N VAL A 372 9.29 -16.37 -10.11
CA VAL A 372 9.87 -15.54 -11.16
C VAL A 372 8.78 -15.16 -12.12
N THR A 373 8.65 -13.85 -12.40
CA THR A 373 7.67 -13.32 -13.33
C THR A 373 8.35 -12.96 -14.65
N ILE A 374 7.82 -13.48 -15.73
CA ILE A 374 8.31 -13.33 -17.09
C ILE A 374 7.26 -12.59 -17.89
N GLU A 375 7.63 -11.51 -18.54
CA GLU A 375 6.80 -10.79 -19.50
C GLU A 375 6.87 -11.51 -20.86
N VAL A 376 5.72 -11.80 -21.45
CA VAL A 376 5.61 -12.37 -22.80
C VAL A 376 5.76 -11.24 -23.81
N LEU A 377 6.74 -11.31 -24.68
CA LEU A 377 6.95 -10.32 -25.73
C LEU A 377 6.04 -10.66 -26.92
N ASN A 378 5.25 -9.66 -27.34
CA ASN A 378 4.35 -9.79 -28.50
C ASN A 378 3.39 -11.00 -28.42
N PRO A 379 2.58 -11.13 -27.35
CA PRO A 379 1.58 -12.18 -27.27
C PRO A 379 0.54 -11.97 -28.38
N ASP A 380 0.14 -13.05 -29.03
CA ASP A 380 -0.97 -13.04 -29.96
C ASP A 380 -2.31 -13.37 -29.28
N GLU A 381 -3.40 -13.36 -30.01
CA GLU A 381 -4.75 -13.62 -29.48
C GLU A 381 -4.94 -15.07 -29.01
N GLN A 382 -4.02 -16.00 -29.32
CA GLN A 382 -4.09 -17.40 -28.90
C GLN A 382 -3.57 -17.59 -27.47
N VAL A 383 -2.73 -16.67 -26.97
CA VAL A 383 -2.21 -16.71 -25.59
C VAL A 383 -3.28 -16.18 -24.64
N MET A 384 -3.82 -17.05 -23.80
CA MET A 384 -4.90 -16.72 -22.87
C MET A 384 -4.45 -16.86 -21.40
N PRO A 385 -4.94 -16.04 -20.50
CA PRO A 385 -4.74 -16.23 -19.07
C PRO A 385 -5.20 -17.63 -18.61
N GLY A 386 -4.41 -18.25 -17.74
CA GLY A 386 -4.66 -19.61 -17.26
C GLY A 386 -3.97 -20.73 -18.08
N MET A 387 -3.40 -20.43 -19.26
CA MET A 387 -2.61 -21.40 -20.00
C MET A 387 -1.33 -21.78 -19.26
N THR A 388 -0.91 -23.04 -19.42
CA THR A 388 0.40 -23.52 -18.95
C THR A 388 1.45 -23.31 -20.01
N ALA A 389 2.60 -22.76 -19.61
CA ALA A 389 3.77 -22.57 -20.47
C ALA A 389 4.96 -23.38 -19.95
N ALA A 390 5.65 -24.04 -20.85
CA ALA A 390 7.00 -24.54 -20.62
C ALA A 390 8.01 -23.45 -20.98
N VAL A 391 8.88 -23.11 -20.03
CA VAL A 391 9.77 -21.95 -20.07
C VAL A 391 11.20 -22.39 -19.98
N ASN A 392 12.06 -21.91 -20.86
CA ASN A 392 13.49 -22.15 -20.91
C ASN A 392 14.22 -20.81 -20.70
N ILE A 393 14.75 -20.61 -19.51
CA ILE A 393 15.47 -19.39 -19.12
C ILE A 393 16.94 -19.55 -19.50
N VAL A 394 17.47 -18.66 -20.32
CA VAL A 394 18.88 -18.65 -20.70
C VAL A 394 19.67 -18.02 -19.56
N VAL A 395 20.39 -18.86 -18.80
CA VAL A 395 21.22 -18.41 -17.67
C VAL A 395 22.66 -18.15 -18.03
N SER A 396 23.14 -18.74 -19.13
CA SER A 396 24.48 -18.48 -19.68
C SER A 396 24.47 -18.75 -21.18
N ASP A 397 25.00 -17.87 -21.98
CA ASP A 397 25.22 -18.03 -23.41
C ASP A 397 26.69 -17.71 -23.71
N LEU A 398 27.51 -18.75 -23.75
CA LEU A 398 28.95 -18.65 -23.95
C LEU A 398 29.29 -19.08 -25.39
N LYS A 399 29.99 -18.24 -26.11
CA LYS A 399 30.41 -18.49 -27.49
C LYS A 399 31.85 -18.94 -27.54
N ASN A 400 32.14 -19.98 -28.38
CA ASN A 400 33.47 -20.44 -28.67
C ASN A 400 34.30 -20.85 -27.42
N VAL A 401 33.61 -21.45 -26.42
CA VAL A 401 34.26 -22.01 -25.21
C VAL A 401 34.62 -23.47 -25.39
N LEU A 402 35.61 -23.94 -24.59
CA LEU A 402 36.00 -25.35 -24.59
C LEU A 402 34.92 -26.16 -23.85
N THR A 403 34.23 -27.06 -24.57
CA THR A 403 33.12 -27.82 -24.01
C THR A 403 33.46 -29.29 -23.84
N ILE A 404 33.07 -29.89 -22.72
CA ILE A 404 33.21 -31.32 -22.46
C ILE A 404 31.83 -31.95 -22.16
N PRO A 405 31.59 -33.17 -22.62
CA PRO A 405 30.40 -33.91 -22.23
C PRO A 405 30.38 -34.20 -20.73
N ASN A 406 29.25 -33.94 -20.05
CA ASN A 406 29.08 -34.20 -18.62
C ASN A 406 29.41 -35.64 -18.23
N ARG A 407 29.10 -36.57 -19.13
CA ARG A 407 29.42 -38.01 -18.94
C ARG A 407 30.94 -38.35 -18.92
N ALA A 408 31.83 -37.44 -19.38
CA ALA A 408 33.25 -37.62 -19.29
C ALA A 408 33.86 -37.20 -17.96
N VAL A 409 33.18 -36.36 -17.19
CA VAL A 409 33.62 -35.80 -15.91
C VAL A 409 33.46 -36.84 -14.80
N ARG A 410 34.51 -37.02 -13.99
CA ARG A 410 34.51 -37.87 -12.80
C ARG A 410 34.95 -37.09 -11.58
N LEU A 411 34.47 -37.52 -10.44
CA LEU A 411 34.93 -37.00 -9.14
C LEU A 411 35.91 -38.03 -8.54
N VAL A 412 37.17 -37.66 -8.41
CA VAL A 412 38.22 -38.50 -7.82
C VAL A 412 38.88 -37.70 -6.71
N GLU A 413 38.87 -38.23 -5.49
CA GLU A 413 39.49 -37.58 -4.29
C GLU A 413 38.97 -36.13 -4.07
N GLY A 414 37.67 -35.88 -4.36
CA GLY A 414 37.05 -34.56 -4.20
C GLY A 414 37.36 -33.57 -5.33
N LYS A 415 38.15 -33.96 -6.33
CA LYS A 415 38.50 -33.15 -7.50
C LYS A 415 37.81 -33.65 -8.76
N ARG A 416 37.38 -32.70 -9.63
CA ARG A 416 36.83 -33.04 -10.93
C ARG A 416 37.96 -33.36 -11.91
N VAL A 417 37.86 -34.50 -12.57
CA VAL A 417 38.88 -34.98 -13.50
C VAL A 417 38.22 -35.50 -14.78
N VAL A 418 38.96 -35.45 -15.87
CA VAL A 418 38.66 -36.12 -17.13
C VAL A 418 39.87 -37.01 -17.53
N TYR A 419 39.61 -38.01 -18.35
CA TYR A 419 40.65 -38.86 -18.90
C TYR A 419 40.84 -38.53 -20.36
N VAL A 420 42.08 -38.15 -20.72
CA VAL A 420 42.49 -37.83 -22.11
C VAL A 420 43.34 -38.94 -22.62
N LEU A 421 43.09 -39.36 -23.85
CA LEU A 421 43.92 -40.35 -24.54
C LEU A 421 45.14 -39.69 -25.18
N LYS A 422 46.28 -39.65 -24.50
CA LYS A 422 47.57 -39.16 -25.04
C LYS A 422 48.43 -40.33 -25.48
N ASN A 423 48.77 -40.42 -26.76
CA ASN A 423 49.59 -41.52 -27.34
C ASN A 423 49.09 -42.93 -27.01
N GLY A 424 47.76 -43.10 -26.97
CA GLY A 424 47.16 -44.41 -26.66
C GLY A 424 47.06 -44.75 -25.16
N VAL A 425 47.49 -43.82 -24.29
CA VAL A 425 47.43 -43.99 -22.82
C VAL A 425 46.44 -42.99 -22.23
N ALA A 426 45.54 -43.49 -21.39
CA ALA A 426 44.60 -42.68 -20.67
C ALA A 426 45.34 -41.86 -19.57
N THR A 427 45.35 -40.56 -19.71
CA THR A 427 45.96 -39.63 -18.75
C THR A 427 44.91 -38.88 -17.99
N LYS A 428 44.97 -38.88 -16.65
CA LYS A 428 44.07 -38.13 -15.75
C LYS A 428 44.47 -36.64 -15.79
N VAL A 429 43.50 -35.77 -16.07
CA VAL A 429 43.66 -34.31 -16.07
C VAL A 429 42.66 -33.74 -15.08
N GLU A 430 43.13 -32.96 -14.11
CA GLU A 430 42.28 -32.18 -13.21
C GLU A 430 41.73 -30.99 -13.98
N ILE A 431 40.43 -30.70 -13.75
CA ILE A 431 39.73 -29.63 -14.44
C ILE A 431 38.83 -28.84 -13.46
N GLU A 432 38.66 -27.57 -13.76
CA GLU A 432 37.58 -26.76 -13.19
C GLU A 432 36.53 -26.51 -14.26
N ILE A 433 35.28 -26.82 -13.92
CA ILE A 433 34.18 -26.60 -14.82
C ILE A 433 33.41 -25.31 -14.43
N GLY A 434 32.98 -24.55 -15.45
CA GLY A 434 32.18 -23.36 -15.34
C GLY A 434 30.68 -23.64 -15.52
N SER A 435 30.09 -22.92 -16.48
CA SER A 435 28.70 -23.11 -16.86
C SER A 435 28.49 -24.52 -17.38
N SER A 436 27.33 -25.10 -17.06
CA SER A 436 26.98 -26.46 -17.45
C SER A 436 25.56 -26.48 -17.99
N SER A 437 25.37 -27.16 -19.10
CA SER A 437 24.05 -27.56 -19.63
C SER A 437 23.77 -29.02 -19.26
N ASP A 438 22.64 -29.56 -19.70
CA ASP A 438 22.27 -30.97 -19.45
C ASP A 438 23.31 -31.97 -20.00
N THR A 439 23.99 -31.63 -21.08
CA THR A 439 24.89 -32.53 -21.79
C THR A 439 26.34 -32.13 -21.80
N LEU A 440 26.64 -30.85 -21.72
CA LEU A 440 27.98 -30.25 -21.86
C LEU A 440 28.30 -29.35 -20.66
N SER A 441 29.59 -29.28 -20.31
CA SER A 441 30.13 -28.33 -19.36
C SER A 441 31.30 -27.53 -19.98
N GLU A 442 31.41 -26.28 -19.60
CA GLU A 442 32.53 -25.42 -19.91
C GLU A 442 33.75 -25.84 -19.09
N VAL A 443 34.94 -25.81 -19.70
CA VAL A 443 36.23 -25.96 -18.99
C VAL A 443 36.84 -24.58 -18.78
N ILE A 444 36.96 -24.17 -17.53
CA ILE A 444 37.60 -22.90 -17.15
C ILE A 444 39.09 -23.07 -17.00
N SER A 445 39.53 -24.17 -16.36
CA SER A 445 40.96 -24.48 -16.14
C SER A 445 41.24 -25.97 -16.26
N GLY A 446 42.48 -26.30 -16.67
CA GLY A 446 42.99 -27.66 -16.87
C GLY A 446 43.95 -27.73 -18.06
N ASP A 447 44.82 -28.72 -18.10
CA ASP A 447 45.72 -28.96 -19.23
C ASP A 447 45.01 -29.69 -20.38
N LEU A 448 44.00 -28.96 -20.99
CA LEU A 448 43.17 -29.44 -22.09
C LEU A 448 43.20 -28.44 -23.26
N LYS A 449 43.24 -28.99 -24.47
CA LYS A 449 43.23 -28.20 -25.71
C LYS A 449 42.21 -28.76 -26.67
N ALA A 450 41.67 -27.89 -27.54
CA ALA A 450 40.86 -28.34 -28.67
C ALA A 450 41.67 -29.32 -29.52
N GLY A 451 41.08 -30.46 -29.85
CA GLY A 451 41.76 -31.60 -30.52
C GLY A 451 42.13 -32.73 -29.60
N ASP A 452 42.14 -32.55 -28.28
CA ASP A 452 42.36 -33.66 -27.33
C ASP A 452 41.20 -34.67 -27.40
N VAL A 453 41.55 -35.95 -27.22
CA VAL A 453 40.57 -37.04 -27.26
C VAL A 453 40.20 -37.47 -25.86
N LEU A 454 38.92 -37.16 -25.47
CA LEU A 454 38.38 -37.54 -24.17
C LEU A 454 37.84 -38.95 -24.17
N ILE A 455 37.97 -39.66 -23.06
CA ILE A 455 37.35 -40.94 -22.79
C ILE A 455 36.05 -40.71 -22.02
N LEU A 456 34.92 -41.13 -22.61
CA LEU A 456 33.61 -40.90 -22.06
C LEU A 456 33.17 -41.90 -21.01
N ASN A 457 33.77 -43.16 -21.10
CA ASN A 457 33.45 -44.28 -20.23
C ASN A 457 34.74 -44.86 -19.58
N PRO A 458 35.54 -44.05 -18.82
CA PRO A 458 36.70 -44.61 -18.14
C PRO A 458 36.26 -45.70 -17.15
N SER A 459 36.83 -46.91 -17.26
CA SER A 459 36.54 -47.99 -16.32
C SER A 459 37.03 -47.63 -14.92
N THR A 460 36.31 -48.02 -13.89
CA THR A 460 36.67 -47.81 -12.47
C THR A 460 38.00 -48.46 -12.08
N ASP A 461 38.45 -49.45 -12.82
CA ASP A 461 39.73 -50.11 -12.58
C ASP A 461 40.97 -49.34 -13.03
N PHE A 462 40.81 -48.28 -13.84
CA PHE A 462 41.94 -47.42 -14.26
C PHE A 462 42.62 -46.70 -13.12
N SER A 463 41.92 -46.41 -12.03
CA SER A 463 42.49 -45.77 -10.86
C SER A 463 43.37 -46.71 -10.06
N SER A 464 43.12 -48.01 -10.08
CA SER A 464 43.89 -49.03 -9.36
C SER A 464 45.17 -49.44 -10.11
N MET A 465 45.17 -49.35 -11.45
CA MET A 465 46.38 -49.65 -12.25
C MET A 465 47.47 -48.61 -12.14
N MET A 466 47.18 -47.36 -11.81
CA MET A 466 48.18 -46.28 -11.65
C MET A 466 48.75 -46.14 -10.23
N SER A 467 48.09 -46.70 -9.22
CA SER A 467 48.59 -46.70 -7.84
C SER A 467 49.37 -47.98 -7.51
N GLY A 468 49.44 -48.89 -8.47
CA GLY A 468 50.03 -50.18 -8.29
C GLY A 468 51.51 -50.25 -8.48
N GLY A 469 52.13 -50.58 -7.47
CA GLY A 469 53.10 -51.63 -7.45
C GLY A 469 54.57 -51.25 -7.74
N ARG A 470 55.25 -50.98 -6.72
CA ARG A 470 56.59 -51.56 -6.58
C ARG A 470 56.36 -53.05 -6.21
N PRO A 471 56.92 -54.00 -6.99
CA PRO A 471 57.15 -55.34 -6.50
C PRO A 471 58.37 -55.33 -5.65
N PHE A 472 58.33 -55.99 -4.51
CA PHE A 472 59.44 -56.49 -3.79
C PHE A 472 60.15 -57.63 -4.55
#